data_15048b1f306c5022389ce0bf012c3cff
#
_entry.id   15048b1f306c5022389ce0bf012c3cff
#
_cell.length_a   1.000
_cell.length_b   1.000
_cell.length_c   1.000
_cell.angle_alpha   90.00
_cell.angle_beta   90.00
_cell.angle_gamma   90.00
#
_symmetry.space_group_name_H-M   'P 1'
#
loop_
_entity.id
_entity.type
_entity.pdbx_description
1 polymer ?
#
loop_
_entity_poly.entity_id
_entity_poly.type
_entity_poly.pdbx_seq_one_letter_code
_entity_poly.pdbx_strand_id
1 'polypeptide(L)'
;MIDHFSSSRHRGSPLARIITAPATRFVALLALCAAYIQGPLTKLFDFQGAIAEMNHFGLYPAAFFAVAVITFELVASAMVVSGILRWAGALALAGFTLFASLIALRFWELPPGMERMMATNAFFEHLGLAGAFIIVATIDLNKGAGK
;
A
#
# COMPACT_ATOMS: atom_id res chain seq x y z
N MET A 1 -50.28 13.87 27.75
CA MET A 1 -49.84 12.65 27.03
C MET A 1 -48.52 13.05 26.39
N ILE A 2 -47.44 12.72 27.06
CA ILE A 2 -46.08 13.15 26.66
C ILE A 2 -45.36 11.88 26.23
N ASP A 3 -45.14 11.75 24.91
CA ASP A 3 -44.42 10.63 24.34
C ASP A 3 -42.92 10.76 24.66
N HIS A 4 -42.47 9.87 25.54
CA HIS A 4 -41.06 9.58 25.76
C HIS A 4 -40.49 8.89 24.50
N PHE A 5 -39.93 9.66 23.57
CA PHE A 5 -39.08 9.15 22.51
C PHE A 5 -37.79 8.65 23.15
N SER A 6 -37.80 7.35 23.47
CA SER A 6 -36.61 6.62 23.94
C SER A 6 -35.59 6.57 22.81
N SER A 7 -34.59 7.42 22.90
CA SER A 7 -33.39 7.37 22.05
C SER A 7 -32.60 6.11 22.43
N SER A 8 -32.91 5.00 21.78
CA SER A 8 -32.10 3.80 21.83
C SER A 8 -30.71 4.11 21.18
N ARG A 9 -29.77 4.49 22.04
CA ARG A 9 -28.34 4.54 21.64
C ARG A 9 -27.99 3.12 21.16
N HIS A 10 -27.85 2.95 19.85
CA HIS A 10 -27.22 1.77 19.25
C HIS A 10 -25.79 1.67 19.85
N ARG A 11 -25.65 0.91 20.92
CA ARG A 11 -24.33 0.44 21.37
C ARG A 11 -23.83 -0.47 20.24
N GLY A 12 -22.89 0.05 19.45
CA GLY A 12 -22.27 -0.71 18.37
C GLY A 12 -21.86 -2.11 18.87
N SER A 13 -22.08 -3.13 18.07
CA SER A 13 -21.76 -4.51 18.44
C SER A 13 -20.31 -4.61 18.93
N PRO A 14 -19.97 -5.56 19.81
CA PRO A 14 -18.58 -5.76 20.28
C PRO A 14 -17.60 -5.90 19.09
N LEU A 15 -18.03 -6.53 18.01
CA LEU A 15 -17.27 -6.67 16.78
C LEU A 15 -16.98 -5.31 16.12
N ALA A 16 -17.99 -4.43 16.03
CA ALA A 16 -17.79 -3.09 15.47
C ALA A 16 -16.76 -2.29 16.29
N ARG A 17 -16.78 -2.40 17.61
CA ARG A 17 -15.80 -1.74 18.50
C ARG A 17 -14.38 -2.25 18.28
N ILE A 18 -14.19 -3.56 18.05
CA ILE A 18 -12.88 -4.15 17.75
C ILE A 18 -12.38 -3.66 16.39
N ILE A 19 -13.23 -3.73 15.35
CA ILE A 19 -12.84 -3.35 13.98
C ILE A 19 -12.49 -1.85 13.90
N THR A 20 -13.20 -1.00 14.64
CA THR A 20 -12.96 0.45 14.63
C THR A 20 -11.90 0.90 15.63
N ALA A 21 -11.31 0.00 16.41
CA ALA A 21 -10.27 0.32 17.38
C ALA A 21 -9.02 0.91 16.70
N PRO A 22 -8.37 1.92 17.29
CA PRO A 22 -7.14 2.52 16.74
C PRO A 22 -6.02 1.49 16.50
N ALA A 23 -5.89 0.50 17.39
CA ALA A 23 -4.93 -0.59 17.27
C ALA A 23 -5.19 -1.46 16.03
N THR A 24 -6.45 -1.82 15.77
CA THR A 24 -6.83 -2.59 14.58
C THR A 24 -6.50 -1.83 13.30
N ARG A 25 -6.80 -0.53 13.27
CA ARG A 25 -6.44 0.35 12.15
C ARG A 25 -4.94 0.42 11.92
N PHE A 26 -4.16 0.58 13.01
CA PHE A 26 -2.69 0.63 12.93
C PHE A 26 -2.14 -0.68 12.35
N VAL A 27 -2.57 -1.84 12.86
CA VAL A 27 -2.13 -3.16 12.37
C VAL A 27 -2.52 -3.37 10.92
N ALA A 28 -3.73 -2.98 10.52
CA ALA A 28 -4.18 -3.08 9.12
C ALA A 28 -3.35 -2.22 8.16
N LEU A 29 -3.02 -0.97 8.56
CA LEU A 29 -2.15 -0.11 7.76
C LEU A 29 -0.71 -0.63 7.69
N LEU A 30 -0.19 -1.18 8.79
CA LEU A 30 1.13 -1.81 8.80
C LEU A 30 1.16 -3.05 7.89
N ALA A 31 0.13 -3.88 7.94
CA ALA A 31 0.00 -5.04 7.07
C ALA A 31 -0.14 -4.64 5.60
N LEU A 32 -0.89 -3.57 5.29
CA LEU A 32 -1.02 -3.04 3.93
C LEU A 32 0.33 -2.53 3.39
N CYS A 33 1.15 -1.93 4.24
CA CYS A 33 2.49 -1.43 3.88
C CYS A 33 3.58 -2.50 3.98
N ALA A 34 3.28 -3.75 4.40
CA ALA A 34 4.29 -4.75 4.73
C ALA A 34 5.27 -5.03 3.57
N ALA A 35 4.78 -5.15 2.34
CA ALA A 35 5.63 -5.38 1.17
C ALA A 35 6.57 -4.19 0.91
N TYR A 36 6.09 -2.95 1.07
CA TYR A 36 6.83 -1.70 0.88
C TYR A 36 7.76 -1.35 2.05
N ILE A 37 7.74 -2.13 3.12
CA ILE A 37 8.70 -2.08 4.22
C ILE A 37 9.72 -3.22 4.05
N GLN A 38 9.24 -4.45 3.81
CA GLN A 38 10.09 -5.63 3.68
C GLN A 38 11.00 -5.55 2.46
N GLY A 39 10.47 -5.15 1.28
CA GLY A 39 11.24 -5.04 0.05
C GLY A 39 12.45 -4.10 0.17
N PRO A 40 12.28 -2.83 0.59
CA PRO A 40 13.39 -1.92 0.84
C PRO A 40 14.39 -2.41 1.89
N LEU A 41 13.92 -3.04 2.98
CA LEU A 41 14.83 -3.61 3.98
C LEU A 41 15.71 -4.70 3.37
N THR A 42 15.13 -5.60 2.57
CA THR A 42 15.92 -6.62 1.84
C THR A 42 16.95 -5.97 0.92
N LYS A 43 16.56 -4.94 0.16
CA LYS A 43 17.44 -4.17 -0.73
C LYS A 43 18.56 -3.43 0.03
N LEU A 44 18.33 -2.99 1.25
CA LEU A 44 19.37 -2.39 2.11
C LEU A 44 20.42 -3.42 2.54
N PHE A 45 20.01 -4.66 2.83
CA PHE A 45 20.93 -5.73 3.21
C PHE A 45 21.67 -6.34 1.99
N ASP A 46 21.06 -6.29 0.80
CA ASP A 46 21.67 -6.70 -0.47
C ASP A 46 21.58 -5.58 -1.50
N PHE A 47 22.37 -4.55 -1.31
CA PHE A 47 22.37 -3.38 -2.20
C PHE A 47 22.90 -3.70 -3.60
N GLN A 48 23.80 -4.68 -3.75
CA GLN A 48 24.26 -5.12 -5.05
C GLN A 48 23.17 -5.85 -5.83
N GLY A 49 22.35 -6.65 -5.17
CA GLY A 49 21.14 -7.24 -5.72
C GLY A 49 20.13 -6.19 -6.15
N ALA A 50 19.95 -5.12 -5.37
CA ALA A 50 19.09 -4.00 -5.73
C ALA A 50 19.59 -3.27 -7.00
N ILE A 51 20.90 -3.06 -7.15
CA ILE A 51 21.48 -2.49 -8.38
C ILE A 51 21.26 -3.42 -9.57
N ALA A 52 21.45 -4.73 -9.39
CA ALA A 52 21.22 -5.72 -10.43
C ALA A 52 19.76 -5.75 -10.90
N GLU A 53 18.80 -5.62 -9.95
CA GLU A 53 17.37 -5.48 -10.25
C GLU A 53 17.07 -4.24 -11.10
N MET A 54 17.63 -3.08 -10.76
CA MET A 54 17.45 -1.85 -11.54
C MET A 54 18.03 -1.99 -12.96
N ASN A 55 19.20 -2.61 -13.09
CA ASN A 55 19.78 -2.92 -14.40
C ASN A 55 18.89 -3.86 -15.22
N HIS A 56 18.31 -4.88 -14.60
CA HIS A 56 17.39 -5.82 -15.25
C HIS A 56 16.17 -5.09 -15.85
N PHE A 57 15.65 -4.09 -15.15
CA PHE A 57 14.53 -3.27 -15.64
C PHE A 57 14.95 -2.10 -16.53
N GLY A 58 16.24 -1.97 -16.85
CA GLY A 58 16.75 -0.91 -17.71
C GLY A 58 16.74 0.49 -17.08
N LEU A 59 16.73 0.59 -15.75
CA LEU A 59 16.71 1.84 -15.01
C LEU A 59 18.14 2.32 -14.74
N TYR A 60 18.57 3.36 -15.44
CA TYR A 60 19.92 3.91 -15.35
C TYR A 60 19.90 5.38 -14.90
N PRO A 61 20.82 5.80 -14.00
CA PRO A 61 21.87 5.04 -13.30
C PRO A 61 21.28 4.11 -12.23
N ALA A 62 21.62 2.81 -12.27
CA ALA A 62 20.96 1.79 -11.45
C ALA A 62 21.10 2.02 -9.93
N ALA A 63 22.27 2.45 -9.46
CA ALA A 63 22.48 2.75 -8.04
C ALA A 63 21.60 3.92 -7.55
N PHE A 64 21.40 4.94 -8.39
CA PHE A 64 20.51 6.05 -8.07
C PHE A 64 19.05 5.58 -7.93
N PHE A 65 18.57 4.79 -8.89
CA PHE A 65 17.21 4.25 -8.83
C PHE A 65 17.01 3.29 -7.68
N ALA A 66 18.00 2.46 -7.33
CA ALA A 66 17.94 1.60 -6.14
C ALA A 66 17.74 2.42 -4.86
N VAL A 67 18.54 3.47 -4.64
CA VAL A 67 18.39 4.37 -3.49
C VAL A 67 17.04 5.10 -3.53
N ALA A 68 16.63 5.59 -4.69
CA ALA A 68 15.37 6.32 -4.86
C ALA A 68 14.15 5.45 -4.52
N VAL A 69 14.11 4.20 -5.01
CA VAL A 69 13.03 3.25 -4.73
C VAL A 69 12.99 2.90 -3.25
N ILE A 70 14.14 2.53 -2.65
CA ILE A 70 14.22 2.21 -1.21
C ILE A 70 13.70 3.37 -0.37
N THR A 71 14.19 4.58 -0.63
CA THR A 71 13.80 5.79 0.12
C THR A 71 12.33 6.09 -0.06
N PHE A 72 11.84 6.03 -1.29
CA PHE A 72 10.46 6.32 -1.62
C PHE A 72 9.49 5.36 -0.89
N GLU A 73 9.72 4.05 -0.97
CA GLU A 73 8.86 3.04 -0.35
C GLU A 73 8.83 3.18 1.17
N LEU A 74 9.99 3.41 1.83
CA LEU A 74 10.06 3.60 3.26
C LEU A 74 9.38 4.89 3.73
N VAL A 75 9.63 6.02 3.04
CA VAL A 75 9.03 7.31 3.39
C VAL A 75 7.52 7.27 3.19
N ALA A 76 7.04 6.78 2.04
CA ALA A 76 5.61 6.70 1.76
C ALA A 76 4.89 5.75 2.74
N SER A 77 5.50 4.62 3.09
CA SER A 77 4.98 3.71 4.11
C SER A 77 4.92 4.36 5.49
N ALA A 78 5.98 5.09 5.88
CA ALA A 78 6.00 5.84 7.14
C ALA A 78 4.88 6.90 7.20
N MET A 79 4.61 7.61 6.10
CA MET A 79 3.50 8.56 5.99
C MET A 79 2.14 7.87 6.20
N VAL A 80 1.92 6.72 5.56
CA VAL A 80 0.67 5.96 5.70
C VAL A 80 0.47 5.46 7.12
N VAL A 81 1.48 4.88 7.74
CA VAL A 81 1.40 4.25 9.07
C VAL A 81 1.30 5.33 10.17
N SER A 82 2.15 6.36 10.14
CA SER A 82 2.16 7.43 11.14
C SER A 82 0.92 8.34 11.06
N GLY A 83 0.34 8.49 9.87
CA GLY A 83 -0.78 9.41 9.63
C GLY A 83 -0.37 10.82 9.22
N ILE A 84 0.92 11.11 9.10
CA ILE A 84 1.42 12.37 8.60
C ILE A 84 1.26 12.38 7.07
N LEU A 85 0.39 13.25 6.55
CA LEU A 85 0.04 13.28 5.12
C LEU A 85 -0.33 11.88 4.57
N ARG A 86 -1.09 11.10 5.33
CA ARG A 86 -1.45 9.70 4.99
C ARG A 86 -2.02 9.56 3.59
N TRP A 87 -2.89 10.48 3.20
CA TRP A 87 -3.48 10.49 1.87
C TRP A 87 -2.42 10.58 0.75
N ALA A 88 -1.40 11.42 0.95
CA ALA A 88 -0.33 11.61 -0.04
C ALA A 88 0.56 10.37 -0.12
N GLY A 89 0.98 9.80 1.02
CA GLY A 89 1.73 8.55 1.06
C GLY A 89 0.97 7.39 0.42
N ALA A 90 -0.33 7.28 0.68
CA ALA A 90 -1.17 6.23 0.10
C ALA A 90 -1.32 6.39 -1.42
N LEU A 91 -1.57 7.60 -1.94
CA LEU A 91 -1.61 7.84 -3.39
C LEU A 91 -0.27 7.60 -4.07
N ALA A 92 0.84 7.97 -3.40
CA ALA A 92 2.18 7.72 -3.88
C ALA A 92 2.45 6.21 -4.02
N LEU A 93 2.12 5.40 -3.00
CA LEU A 93 2.24 3.94 -3.07
C LEU A 93 1.30 3.33 -4.10
N ALA A 94 0.07 3.81 -4.25
CA ALA A 94 -0.84 3.34 -5.30
C ALA A 94 -0.25 3.56 -6.69
N GLY A 95 0.22 4.77 -6.99
CA GLY A 95 0.85 5.11 -8.27
C GLY A 95 2.11 4.30 -8.53
N PHE A 96 2.98 4.17 -7.52
CA PHE A 96 4.20 3.36 -7.61
C PHE A 96 3.89 1.89 -7.89
N THR A 97 2.90 1.32 -7.19
CA THR A 97 2.48 -0.08 -7.38
C THR A 97 2.03 -0.34 -8.81
N LEU A 98 1.18 0.53 -9.36
CA LEU A 98 0.72 0.40 -10.75
C LEU A 98 1.88 0.53 -11.73
N PHE A 99 2.75 1.52 -11.55
CA PHE A 99 3.90 1.74 -12.42
C PHE A 99 4.89 0.57 -12.37
N ALA A 100 5.24 0.10 -11.16
CA ALA A 100 6.13 -1.04 -10.98
C ALA A 100 5.54 -2.33 -11.58
N SER A 101 4.23 -2.54 -11.45
CA SER A 101 3.55 -3.70 -12.05
C SER A 101 3.61 -3.70 -13.57
N LEU A 102 3.48 -2.54 -14.21
CA LEU A 102 3.57 -2.41 -15.67
C LEU A 102 4.98 -2.67 -16.18
N ILE A 103 6.01 -2.45 -15.36
CA ILE A 103 7.41 -2.72 -15.72
C ILE A 103 7.79 -4.17 -15.43
N ALA A 104 7.45 -4.66 -14.22
CA ALA A 104 7.96 -5.93 -13.71
C ALA A 104 7.05 -7.14 -13.97
N LEU A 105 5.74 -6.93 -14.12
CA LEU A 105 4.75 -8.02 -14.24
C LEU A 105 4.09 -8.04 -15.61
N ARG A 106 4.88 -8.00 -16.66
CA ARG A 106 4.41 -8.03 -18.06
C ARG A 106 4.00 -9.44 -18.50
N PHE A 107 2.97 -10.00 -17.83
CA PHE A 107 2.49 -11.36 -18.09
C PHE A 107 2.02 -11.58 -19.54
N TRP A 108 1.66 -10.53 -20.24
CA TRP A 108 1.25 -10.60 -21.66
C TRP A 108 2.41 -10.89 -22.61
N GLU A 109 3.65 -10.68 -22.19
CA GLU A 109 4.87 -11.00 -22.97
C GLU A 109 5.38 -12.42 -22.69
N LEU A 110 4.89 -13.08 -21.63
CA LEU A 110 5.34 -14.42 -21.25
C LEU A 110 4.60 -15.51 -22.01
N PRO A 111 5.28 -16.61 -22.37
CA PRO A 111 4.63 -17.78 -22.97
C PRO A 111 3.66 -18.43 -21.96
N PRO A 112 2.65 -19.18 -22.44
CA PRO A 112 1.77 -19.93 -21.54
C PRO A 112 2.56 -20.89 -20.64
N GLY A 113 2.28 -20.83 -19.32
CA GLY A 113 2.99 -21.66 -18.33
C GLY A 113 2.87 -21.09 -16.91
N MET A 114 3.57 -21.73 -15.99
CA MET A 114 3.54 -21.36 -14.56
C MET A 114 3.99 -19.91 -14.32
N GLU A 115 5.06 -19.48 -15.00
CA GLU A 115 5.61 -18.13 -14.87
C GLU A 115 4.57 -17.06 -15.25
N ARG A 116 3.92 -17.23 -16.42
CA ARG A 116 2.83 -16.32 -16.84
C ARG A 116 1.68 -16.30 -15.84
N MET A 117 1.30 -17.47 -15.31
CA MET A 117 0.23 -17.57 -14.32
C MET A 117 0.60 -16.81 -13.04
N MET A 118 1.81 -16.98 -12.52
CA MET A 118 2.30 -16.28 -11.33
C MET A 118 2.37 -14.76 -11.57
N ALA A 119 2.91 -14.31 -12.70
CA ALA A 119 2.97 -12.90 -13.05
C ALA A 119 1.57 -12.29 -13.21
N THR A 120 0.61 -13.04 -13.78
CA THR A 120 -0.78 -12.61 -13.89
C THR A 120 -1.40 -12.41 -12.51
N ASN A 121 -1.27 -13.40 -11.62
CA ASN A 121 -1.82 -13.30 -10.26
C ASN A 121 -1.22 -12.11 -9.51
N ALA A 122 0.10 -11.97 -9.54
CA ALA A 122 0.80 -10.85 -8.90
C ALA A 122 0.33 -9.49 -9.46
N PHE A 123 0.10 -9.36 -10.76
CA PHE A 123 -0.41 -8.13 -11.36
C PHE A 123 -1.78 -7.74 -10.79
N PHE A 124 -2.72 -8.68 -10.72
CA PHE A 124 -4.05 -8.41 -10.17
C PHE A 124 -4.04 -8.20 -8.66
N GLU A 125 -3.15 -8.85 -7.91
CA GLU A 125 -2.91 -8.59 -6.49
C GLU A 125 -2.41 -7.14 -6.27
N HIS A 126 -1.46 -6.68 -7.09
CA HIS A 126 -0.98 -5.30 -7.05
C HIS A 126 -2.07 -4.29 -7.42
N LEU A 127 -2.95 -4.63 -8.39
CA LEU A 127 -4.10 -3.79 -8.70
C LEU A 127 -5.04 -3.65 -7.48
N GLY A 128 -5.25 -4.74 -6.75
CA GLY A 128 -6.00 -4.74 -5.49
C GLY A 128 -5.34 -3.89 -4.41
N LEU A 129 -4.01 -3.99 -4.25
CA LEU A 129 -3.23 -3.14 -3.33
C LEU A 129 -3.35 -1.65 -3.67
N ALA A 130 -3.21 -1.29 -4.96
CA ALA A 130 -3.38 0.09 -5.40
C ALA A 130 -4.78 0.62 -5.08
N GLY A 131 -5.83 -0.19 -5.31
CA GLY A 131 -7.20 0.13 -4.92
C GLY A 131 -7.35 0.35 -3.41
N ALA A 132 -6.76 -0.50 -2.58
CA ALA A 132 -6.78 -0.36 -1.13
C ALA A 132 -6.09 0.95 -0.67
N PHE A 133 -4.97 1.33 -1.24
CA PHE A 133 -4.30 2.61 -0.96
C PHE A 133 -5.16 3.81 -1.38
N ILE A 134 -5.85 3.76 -2.51
CA ILE A 134 -6.78 4.82 -2.93
C ILE A 134 -7.93 4.96 -1.91
N ILE A 135 -8.47 3.86 -1.39
CA ILE A 135 -9.50 3.89 -0.34
C ILE A 135 -8.93 4.54 0.94
N VAL A 136 -7.70 4.20 1.35
CA VAL A 136 -7.04 4.82 2.52
C VAL A 136 -6.92 6.34 2.31
N ALA A 137 -6.50 6.79 1.13
CA ALA A 137 -6.38 8.21 0.81
C ALA A 137 -7.72 8.94 0.86
N THR A 138 -8.78 8.38 0.26
CA THR A 138 -10.12 8.98 0.25
C THR A 138 -10.70 9.10 1.66
N ILE A 139 -10.53 8.07 2.51
CA ILE A 139 -10.98 8.11 3.90
C ILE A 139 -10.24 9.18 4.70
N ASP A 140 -8.94 9.37 4.46
CA ASP A 140 -8.13 10.36 5.16
C ASP A 140 -8.50 11.79 4.75
N LEU A 141 -8.66 12.05 3.45
CA LEU A 141 -9.09 13.34 2.91
C LEU A 141 -10.48 13.75 3.42
N ASN A 142 -11.43 12.82 3.44
CA ASN A 142 -12.78 13.09 3.94
C ASN A 142 -12.80 13.47 5.44
N LYS A 143 -11.86 12.92 6.24
CA LYS A 143 -11.70 13.33 7.64
C LYS A 143 -11.14 14.75 7.80
N GLY A 144 -10.32 15.20 6.86
CA GLY A 144 -9.77 16.55 6.83
C GLY A 144 -10.79 17.59 6.40
N ALA A 145 -11.69 17.26 5.48
CA ALA A 145 -12.71 18.15 4.96
C ALA A 145 -13.89 18.42 5.93
N GLY A 146 -14.05 17.61 6.97
CA GLY A 146 -15.10 17.74 7.98
C GLY A 146 -14.66 18.50 9.26
N LYS A 147 -13.49 19.13 9.26
CA LYS A 147 -13.00 20.02 10.33
C LYS A 147 -12.99 21.46 9.87
#